data_ffaebf97335d5bdcec275581dfad8a92
#
_entry.id   ffaebf97335d5bdcec275581dfad8a92
#
_cell.length_a   1.000
_cell.length_b   1.000
_cell.length_c   1.000
_cell.angle_alpha   90.00
_cell.angle_beta   90.00
_cell.angle_gamma   90.00
#
_symmetry.space_group_name_H-M   'P 1'
#
loop_
_entity.id
_entity.type
_entity.pdbx_description
1 polymer ?
#
loop_
_entity_poly.entity_id
_entity_poly.type
_entity_poly.pdbx_seq_one_letter_code
_entity_poly.pdbx_strand_id
1 'polypeptide(L)'
;MNELIVGCYQMAVLPGDVDGNLVKLEKVLPLMKDEECQLVVFPEMWSGGFVSSALQEMAEYTPTILEKMKEWAVRYRMVLVGSLPEAEGGKIFNTSYVVESNGAIAGKYRKIHLFSLTGEPDQFERGRVPVVCETSVGRLGVEICYDLRFPELSRRLALDGAEILCFSALWPVPRIAHWSLLLRSRAVENQLFVMGCNGCGTEGTTQYGGASAIVSPVGTLLAEAQQGEEILIARLNPAEMQDFRRHIPCFSDRLPGSYKIV
;
A
#
# COMPACT_ATOMS: atom_id res chain seq x y z
N MET A 1 1.02 2.57 19.36
CA MET A 1 -0.11 1.96 18.62
C MET A 1 -0.98 1.15 19.58
N ASN A 2 -2.29 1.21 19.46
CA ASN A 2 -3.23 0.33 20.16
C ASN A 2 -3.53 -0.90 19.30
N GLU A 3 -4.32 -1.86 19.81
CA GLU A 3 -4.86 -2.94 18.98
C GLU A 3 -5.74 -2.36 17.86
N LEU A 4 -5.57 -2.85 16.64
CA LEU A 4 -6.23 -2.32 15.44
C LEU A 4 -6.92 -3.43 14.65
N ILE A 5 -8.08 -3.11 14.06
CA ILE A 5 -8.67 -3.90 12.99
C ILE A 5 -8.33 -3.19 11.68
N VAL A 6 -7.71 -3.91 10.77
CA VAL A 6 -7.21 -3.38 9.50
C VAL A 6 -7.71 -4.23 8.33
N GLY A 7 -7.79 -3.63 7.16
CA GLY A 7 -8.24 -4.36 5.98
C GLY A 7 -7.51 -3.99 4.69
N CYS A 8 -7.55 -4.91 3.73
CA CYS A 8 -7.21 -4.69 2.34
C CYS A 8 -8.42 -4.98 1.47
N TYR A 9 -8.66 -4.16 0.47
CA TYR A 9 -9.61 -4.50 -0.57
C TYR A 9 -8.87 -4.93 -1.83
N GLN A 10 -8.73 -6.24 -2.03
CA GLN A 10 -8.24 -6.82 -3.27
C GLN A 10 -9.29 -6.65 -4.35
N MET A 11 -9.14 -5.66 -5.22
CA MET A 11 -10.13 -5.36 -6.24
C MET A 11 -9.62 -5.70 -7.66
N ALA A 12 -10.55 -6.09 -8.54
CA ALA A 12 -10.33 -6.06 -9.96
C ALA A 12 -10.54 -4.62 -10.44
N VAL A 13 -9.43 -3.91 -10.63
CA VAL A 13 -9.47 -2.53 -11.14
C VAL A 13 -10.05 -2.56 -12.56
N LEU A 14 -11.03 -1.69 -12.82
CA LEU A 14 -11.62 -1.50 -14.15
C LEU A 14 -10.75 -0.52 -14.92
N PRO A 15 -10.02 -0.94 -15.97
CA PRO A 15 -9.07 -0.09 -16.66
C PRO A 15 -9.76 1.11 -17.32
N GLY A 16 -9.31 2.33 -16.97
CA GLY A 16 -9.86 3.59 -17.50
C GLY A 16 -11.25 3.98 -16.99
N ASP A 17 -11.92 3.14 -16.21
CA ASP A 17 -13.29 3.40 -15.70
C ASP A 17 -13.21 3.90 -14.25
N VAL A 18 -12.93 5.20 -14.11
CA VAL A 18 -12.81 5.83 -12.78
C VAL A 18 -14.11 5.74 -11.99
N ASP A 19 -15.26 6.03 -12.61
CA ASP A 19 -16.55 6.02 -11.94
C ASP A 19 -16.93 4.61 -11.47
N GLY A 20 -16.71 3.60 -12.31
CA GLY A 20 -16.91 2.20 -11.94
C GLY A 20 -16.05 1.77 -10.74
N ASN A 21 -14.79 2.21 -10.69
CA ASN A 21 -13.91 1.93 -9.57
C ASN A 21 -14.33 2.66 -8.28
N LEU A 22 -14.77 3.91 -8.38
CA LEU A 22 -15.34 4.65 -7.25
C LEU A 22 -16.57 3.93 -6.68
N VAL A 23 -17.50 3.48 -7.54
CA VAL A 23 -18.69 2.72 -7.12
C VAL A 23 -18.33 1.42 -6.41
N LYS A 24 -17.24 0.75 -6.81
CA LYS A 24 -16.76 -0.45 -6.08
C LYS A 24 -16.36 -0.10 -4.65
N LEU A 25 -15.61 0.97 -4.45
CA LEU A 25 -15.22 1.40 -3.10
C LEU A 25 -16.42 1.84 -2.26
N GLU A 26 -17.37 2.58 -2.85
CA GLU A 26 -18.61 2.99 -2.16
C GLU A 26 -19.43 1.79 -1.64
N LYS A 27 -19.36 0.65 -2.31
CA LYS A 27 -20.01 -0.60 -1.86
C LYS A 27 -19.24 -1.34 -0.78
N VAL A 28 -17.91 -1.29 -0.82
CA VAL A 28 -17.04 -2.09 0.06
C VAL A 28 -16.75 -1.39 1.38
N LEU A 29 -16.55 -0.07 1.39
CA LEU A 29 -16.20 0.66 2.60
C LEU A 29 -17.23 0.54 3.74
N PRO A 30 -18.57 0.54 3.48
CA PRO A 30 -19.54 0.24 4.52
C PRO A 30 -19.35 -1.14 5.17
N LEU A 31 -19.05 -2.17 4.36
CA LEU A 31 -18.83 -3.53 4.86
C LEU A 31 -17.58 -3.58 5.76
N MET A 32 -16.51 -2.89 5.36
CA MET A 32 -15.30 -2.80 6.19
C MET A 32 -15.55 -2.00 7.48
N LYS A 33 -16.47 -1.02 7.43
CA LYS A 33 -16.90 -0.29 8.63
C LYS A 33 -17.67 -1.16 9.60
N ASP A 34 -18.52 -2.03 9.10
CA ASP A 34 -19.30 -2.96 9.94
C ASP A 34 -18.36 -3.95 10.66
N GLU A 35 -17.21 -4.27 10.08
CA GLU A 35 -16.12 -5.03 10.68
C GLU A 35 -15.16 -4.20 11.55
N GLU A 36 -15.49 -2.93 11.82
CA GLU A 36 -14.73 -2.00 12.65
C GLU A 36 -13.31 -1.69 12.15
N CYS A 37 -13.05 -1.82 10.83
CA CYS A 37 -11.76 -1.45 10.25
C CYS A 37 -11.41 0.01 10.53
N GLN A 38 -10.16 0.24 10.93
CA GLN A 38 -9.61 1.57 11.23
C GLN A 38 -8.58 2.02 10.20
N LEU A 39 -7.96 1.08 9.48
CA LEU A 39 -7.03 1.30 8.38
C LEU A 39 -7.40 0.41 7.21
N VAL A 40 -7.49 1.00 6.02
CA VAL A 40 -7.78 0.26 4.79
C VAL A 40 -6.76 0.60 3.72
N VAL A 41 -6.20 -0.42 3.07
CA VAL A 41 -5.27 -0.28 1.94
C VAL A 41 -5.95 -0.73 0.65
N PHE A 42 -5.81 0.08 -0.41
CA PHE A 42 -6.27 -0.20 -1.76
C PHE A 42 -5.09 -0.58 -2.66
N PRO A 43 -5.36 -1.21 -3.83
CA PRO A 43 -4.33 -1.54 -4.80
C PRO A 43 -3.62 -0.32 -5.40
N GLU A 44 -2.59 -0.58 -6.19
CA GLU A 44 -1.91 0.41 -7.01
C GLU A 44 -2.84 0.93 -8.11
N MET A 45 -2.78 2.24 -8.39
CA MET A 45 -3.55 2.89 -9.47
C MET A 45 -5.03 2.48 -9.47
N TRP A 46 -5.61 2.32 -8.27
CA TRP A 46 -6.93 1.73 -8.07
C TRP A 46 -8.06 2.46 -8.79
N SER A 47 -7.87 3.74 -9.13
CA SER A 47 -8.90 4.55 -9.79
C SER A 47 -9.08 4.23 -11.28
N GLY A 48 -8.10 3.60 -11.95
CA GLY A 48 -8.23 3.35 -13.38
C GLY A 48 -7.13 2.50 -14.02
N GLY A 49 -6.21 1.90 -13.22
CA GLY A 49 -5.13 1.07 -13.72
C GLY A 49 -4.05 1.86 -14.48
N PHE A 50 -3.33 1.15 -15.37
CA PHE A 50 -2.20 1.67 -16.15
C PHE A 50 -2.57 1.98 -17.61
N VAL A 51 -3.75 2.54 -17.87
CA VAL A 51 -4.21 2.88 -19.23
C VAL A 51 -3.47 4.13 -19.73
N SER A 52 -2.40 3.94 -20.49
CA SER A 52 -1.52 5.02 -20.95
C SER A 52 -2.27 6.14 -21.69
N SER A 53 -3.27 5.81 -22.51
CA SER A 53 -4.07 6.78 -23.25
C SER A 53 -4.99 7.66 -22.39
N ALA A 54 -5.34 7.21 -21.18
CA ALA A 54 -6.20 7.92 -20.25
C ALA A 54 -5.41 8.50 -19.05
N LEU A 55 -4.11 8.25 -18.96
CA LEU A 55 -3.30 8.54 -17.78
C LEU A 55 -3.30 10.03 -17.41
N GLN A 56 -3.21 10.91 -18.41
CA GLN A 56 -3.25 12.37 -18.18
C GLN A 56 -4.59 12.80 -17.60
N GLU A 57 -5.69 12.36 -18.20
CA GLU A 57 -7.05 12.67 -17.76
C GLU A 57 -7.30 12.14 -16.34
N MET A 58 -6.89 10.89 -16.07
CA MET A 58 -6.99 10.31 -14.72
C MET A 58 -6.18 11.11 -13.69
N ALA A 59 -4.98 11.58 -14.06
CA ALA A 59 -4.16 12.39 -13.17
C ALA A 59 -4.77 13.76 -12.88
N GLU A 60 -5.42 14.39 -13.88
CA GLU A 60 -6.15 15.65 -13.70
C GLU A 60 -7.41 15.46 -12.85
N TYR A 61 -8.00 14.26 -12.84
CA TYR A 61 -9.17 13.94 -12.03
C TYR A 61 -8.83 13.54 -10.59
N THR A 62 -7.56 13.24 -10.28
CA THR A 62 -7.11 12.83 -8.94
C THR A 62 -7.51 13.78 -7.81
N PRO A 63 -7.50 15.13 -7.94
CA PRO A 63 -8.01 16.02 -6.89
C PRO A 63 -9.46 15.73 -6.49
N THR A 64 -10.33 15.42 -7.47
CA THR A 64 -11.72 15.05 -7.22
C THR A 64 -11.83 13.73 -6.47
N ILE A 65 -11.01 12.73 -6.84
CA ILE A 65 -10.93 11.44 -6.14
C ILE A 65 -10.47 11.64 -4.69
N LEU A 66 -9.49 12.51 -4.46
CA LEU A 66 -9.00 12.79 -3.12
C LEU A 66 -10.08 13.43 -2.23
N GLU A 67 -10.93 14.32 -2.76
CA GLU A 67 -12.05 14.83 -1.98
C GLU A 67 -13.03 13.71 -1.59
N LYS A 68 -13.33 12.77 -2.49
CA LYS A 68 -14.14 11.58 -2.13
C LYS A 68 -13.45 10.71 -1.08
N MET A 69 -12.14 10.48 -1.20
CA MET A 69 -11.41 9.74 -0.17
C MET A 69 -11.47 10.42 1.19
N LYS A 70 -11.38 11.76 1.25
CA LYS A 70 -11.54 12.53 2.49
C LYS A 70 -12.94 12.37 3.08
N GLU A 71 -13.98 12.47 2.24
CA GLU A 71 -15.38 12.26 2.65
C GLU A 71 -15.56 10.83 3.21
N TRP A 72 -15.04 9.81 2.56
CA TRP A 72 -15.12 8.43 3.03
C TRP A 72 -14.36 8.22 4.33
N ALA A 73 -13.13 8.76 4.44
CA ALA A 73 -12.33 8.67 5.65
C ALA A 73 -13.07 9.22 6.87
N VAL A 74 -13.70 10.39 6.72
CA VAL A 74 -14.52 11.02 7.77
C VAL A 74 -15.79 10.21 8.06
N ARG A 75 -16.53 9.83 7.00
CA ARG A 75 -17.81 9.10 7.13
C ARG A 75 -17.63 7.77 7.86
N TYR A 76 -16.59 7.03 7.50
CA TYR A 76 -16.36 5.68 8.02
C TYR A 76 -15.36 5.66 9.18
N ARG A 77 -14.72 6.80 9.50
CA ARG A 77 -13.69 6.93 10.54
C ARG A 77 -12.52 5.96 10.32
N MET A 78 -12.02 5.93 9.09
CA MET A 78 -10.92 5.07 8.65
C MET A 78 -9.77 5.89 8.10
N VAL A 79 -8.55 5.44 8.35
CA VAL A 79 -7.37 5.85 7.57
C VAL A 79 -7.39 5.09 6.26
N LEU A 80 -7.28 5.79 5.13
CA LEU A 80 -7.32 5.20 3.79
C LEU A 80 -5.96 5.37 3.09
N VAL A 81 -5.44 4.29 2.50
CA VAL A 81 -4.16 4.28 1.78
C VAL A 81 -4.36 3.67 0.40
N GLY A 82 -3.89 4.34 -0.65
CA GLY A 82 -3.95 3.81 -2.00
C GLY A 82 -3.24 4.72 -3.00
N SER A 83 -2.77 4.17 -4.13
CA SER A 83 -2.07 4.98 -5.11
C SER A 83 -2.95 5.43 -6.26
N LEU A 84 -2.69 6.66 -6.72
CA LEU A 84 -3.37 7.37 -7.79
C LEU A 84 -2.34 8.02 -8.72
N PRO A 85 -2.67 8.30 -9.98
CA PRO A 85 -1.84 9.14 -10.82
C PRO A 85 -1.90 10.59 -10.34
N GLU A 86 -0.74 11.22 -10.13
CA GLU A 86 -0.63 12.62 -9.70
C GLU A 86 0.00 13.46 -10.79
N ALA A 87 -0.66 14.53 -11.22
CA ALA A 87 -0.09 15.52 -12.13
C ALA A 87 0.55 16.67 -11.34
N GLU A 88 1.84 16.95 -11.58
CA GLU A 88 2.54 18.09 -11.00
C GLU A 88 3.67 18.52 -11.92
N GLY A 89 3.72 19.84 -12.24
CA GLY A 89 4.82 20.43 -13.03
C GLY A 89 4.97 19.85 -14.45
N GLY A 90 3.87 19.44 -15.08
CA GLY A 90 3.88 18.81 -16.41
C GLY A 90 4.36 17.36 -16.42
N LYS A 91 4.48 16.74 -15.26
CA LYS A 91 4.87 15.34 -15.06
C LYS A 91 3.77 14.57 -14.36
N ILE A 92 3.75 13.26 -14.55
CA ILE A 92 2.83 12.36 -13.84
C ILE A 92 3.65 11.46 -12.92
N PHE A 93 3.14 11.25 -11.70
CA PHE A 93 3.70 10.38 -10.68
C PHE A 93 2.70 9.29 -10.30
N ASN A 94 3.18 8.10 -10.00
CA ASN A 94 2.40 7.09 -9.29
C ASN A 94 2.54 7.40 -7.79
N THR A 95 1.45 7.92 -7.17
CA THR A 95 1.50 8.50 -5.83
C THR A 95 0.52 7.84 -4.90
N SER A 96 1.02 7.24 -3.82
CA SER A 96 0.18 6.74 -2.73
C SER A 96 -0.14 7.88 -1.76
N TYR A 97 -1.42 8.02 -1.45
CA TYR A 97 -1.93 8.99 -0.49
C TYR A 97 -2.36 8.28 0.79
N VAL A 98 -2.08 8.91 1.92
CA VAL A 98 -2.58 8.52 3.24
C VAL A 98 -3.57 9.58 3.68
N VAL A 99 -4.84 9.20 3.73
CA VAL A 99 -5.93 10.08 4.17
C VAL A 99 -6.36 9.67 5.57
N GLU A 100 -6.22 10.59 6.51
CA GLU A 100 -6.55 10.42 7.92
C GLU A 100 -8.07 10.34 8.14
N SER A 101 -8.51 9.68 9.20
CA SER A 101 -9.91 9.50 9.58
C SER A 101 -10.69 10.81 9.80
N ASN A 102 -10.00 11.92 9.97
CA ASN A 102 -10.58 13.27 10.01
C ASN A 102 -10.63 13.99 8.65
N GLY A 103 -10.22 13.32 7.57
CA GLY A 103 -10.19 13.84 6.21
C GLY A 103 -8.91 14.62 5.85
N ALA A 104 -7.95 14.77 6.75
CA ALA A 104 -6.67 15.38 6.42
C ALA A 104 -5.81 14.42 5.58
N ILE A 105 -4.99 14.95 4.68
CA ILE A 105 -3.93 14.17 4.03
C ILE A 105 -2.75 14.10 5.02
N ALA A 106 -2.54 12.94 5.63
CA ALA A 106 -1.44 12.69 6.55
C ALA A 106 -0.09 12.63 5.82
N GLY A 107 -0.10 12.25 4.56
CA GLY A 107 1.09 12.25 3.71
C GLY A 107 0.84 11.71 2.31
N LYS A 108 1.83 11.90 1.44
CA LYS A 108 1.85 11.31 0.09
C LYS A 108 3.24 10.78 -0.23
N TYR A 109 3.31 9.64 -0.90
CA TYR A 109 4.55 9.00 -1.34
C TYR A 109 4.51 8.78 -2.85
N ARG A 110 5.50 9.29 -3.57
CA ARG A 110 5.70 9.03 -4.99
C ARG A 110 6.60 7.82 -5.18
N LYS A 111 6.18 6.86 -5.98
CA LYS A 111 6.93 5.62 -6.28
C LYS A 111 8.36 5.92 -6.67
N ILE A 112 9.31 5.36 -5.92
CA ILE A 112 10.75 5.57 -6.18
C ILE A 112 11.24 4.61 -7.25
N HIS A 113 10.86 3.33 -7.19
CA HIS A 113 11.31 2.31 -8.12
C HIS A 113 10.26 2.03 -9.19
N LEU A 114 10.42 2.66 -10.35
CA LEU A 114 9.55 2.42 -11.51
C LEU A 114 9.94 1.12 -12.20
N PHE A 115 8.93 0.32 -12.58
CA PHE A 115 9.15 -0.98 -13.19
C PHE A 115 9.47 -0.84 -14.70
N SER A 116 10.76 -0.96 -15.04
CA SER A 116 11.26 -0.70 -16.39
C SER A 116 10.72 -1.67 -17.45
N LEU A 117 10.40 -2.91 -17.07
CA LEU A 117 9.91 -3.91 -18.03
C LEU A 117 8.50 -3.62 -18.58
N THR A 118 7.74 -2.76 -17.93
CA THR A 118 6.39 -2.35 -18.37
C THR A 118 6.35 -0.94 -18.95
N GLY A 119 7.51 -0.28 -19.09
CA GLY A 119 7.57 1.08 -19.60
C GLY A 119 7.10 2.15 -18.61
N GLU A 120 7.01 1.85 -17.32
CA GLU A 120 6.67 2.87 -16.31
C GLU A 120 7.58 4.11 -16.38
N PRO A 121 8.92 4.00 -16.59
CA PRO A 121 9.80 5.16 -16.69
C PRO A 121 9.50 6.11 -17.84
N ASP A 122 8.77 5.64 -18.86
CA ASP A 122 8.37 6.46 -20.01
C ASP A 122 7.09 7.27 -19.73
N GLN A 123 6.33 6.86 -18.72
CA GLN A 123 5.02 7.42 -18.38
C GLN A 123 5.03 8.20 -17.05
N PHE A 124 5.87 7.80 -16.11
CA PHE A 124 5.92 8.37 -14.76
C PHE A 124 7.28 8.95 -14.42
N GLU A 125 7.28 10.06 -13.71
CA GLU A 125 8.48 10.59 -13.04
C GLU A 125 8.68 9.86 -11.70
N ARG A 126 9.95 9.68 -11.29
CA ARG A 126 10.32 9.00 -10.04
C ARG A 126 10.10 9.89 -8.83
N GLY A 127 9.64 9.28 -7.75
CA GLY A 127 9.80 9.81 -6.40
C GLY A 127 11.27 9.79 -5.95
N ARG A 128 11.56 10.51 -4.86
CA ARG A 128 12.94 10.63 -4.33
C ARG A 128 13.01 10.56 -2.82
N VAL A 129 11.86 10.54 -2.14
CA VAL A 129 11.79 10.67 -0.69
C VAL A 129 11.00 9.53 -0.11
N PRO A 130 11.60 8.71 0.78
CA PRO A 130 10.86 7.76 1.62
C PRO A 130 9.90 8.52 2.55
N VAL A 131 8.73 7.97 2.81
CA VAL A 131 7.70 8.66 3.60
C VAL A 131 7.16 7.75 4.70
N VAL A 132 7.24 8.22 5.96
CA VAL A 132 6.49 7.67 7.09
C VAL A 132 5.44 8.71 7.51
N CYS A 133 4.18 8.30 7.54
CA CYS A 133 3.06 9.15 7.91
C CYS A 133 2.68 8.91 9.37
N GLU A 134 2.57 9.97 10.17
CA GLU A 134 1.95 9.93 11.48
C GLU A 134 0.43 9.92 11.32
N THR A 135 -0.25 8.93 11.89
CA THR A 135 -1.71 8.78 11.80
C THR A 135 -2.31 8.40 13.15
N SER A 136 -3.64 8.48 13.25
CA SER A 136 -4.39 8.02 14.44
C SER A 136 -4.24 6.52 14.71
N VAL A 137 -3.83 5.74 13.70
CA VAL A 137 -3.65 4.29 13.81
C VAL A 137 -2.19 3.85 13.97
N GLY A 138 -1.25 4.80 14.08
CA GLY A 138 0.18 4.56 14.22
C GLY A 138 0.98 5.14 13.05
N ARG A 139 2.25 4.77 12.96
CA ARG A 139 3.19 5.27 11.96
C ARG A 139 3.23 4.35 10.77
N LEU A 140 2.78 4.86 9.61
CA LEU A 140 2.67 4.10 8.37
C LEU A 140 3.85 4.39 7.44
N GLY A 141 4.63 3.39 7.10
CA GLY A 141 5.55 3.43 5.96
C GLY A 141 4.81 3.05 4.69
N VAL A 142 4.96 3.82 3.62
CA VAL A 142 4.19 3.63 2.39
C VAL A 142 5.12 3.28 1.23
N GLU A 143 4.79 2.21 0.51
CA GLU A 143 5.52 1.70 -0.63
C GLU A 143 4.55 1.28 -1.74
N ILE A 144 5.03 1.25 -3.00
CA ILE A 144 4.20 0.90 -4.14
C ILE A 144 4.84 -0.24 -4.95
N CYS A 145 4.16 -1.38 -5.01
CA CYS A 145 4.39 -2.49 -5.94
C CYS A 145 5.87 -2.90 -6.07
N TYR A 146 6.55 -2.43 -7.10
CA TYR A 146 7.95 -2.77 -7.39
C TYR A 146 8.92 -2.39 -6.26
N ASP A 147 8.58 -1.38 -5.44
CA ASP A 147 9.35 -1.01 -4.24
C ASP A 147 9.58 -2.20 -3.30
N LEU A 148 8.63 -3.14 -3.24
CA LEU A 148 8.73 -4.36 -2.43
C LEU A 148 10.03 -5.17 -2.70
N ARG A 149 10.65 -5.04 -3.88
CA ARG A 149 11.89 -5.75 -4.21
C ARG A 149 13.14 -5.11 -3.60
N PHE A 150 13.04 -3.93 -3.06
CA PHE A 150 14.16 -3.14 -2.55
C PHE A 150 14.12 -3.07 -1.02
N PRO A 151 14.82 -4.01 -0.34
CA PRO A 151 14.81 -4.08 1.13
C PRO A 151 15.35 -2.81 1.79
N GLU A 152 16.16 -2.04 1.08
CA GLU A 152 16.75 -0.79 1.56
C GLU A 152 15.67 0.24 1.89
N LEU A 153 14.62 0.34 1.07
CA LEU A 153 13.51 1.28 1.28
C LEU A 153 12.69 0.88 2.50
N SER A 154 12.25 -0.38 2.57
CA SER A 154 11.50 -0.88 3.73
C SER A 154 12.30 -0.76 5.03
N ARG A 155 13.63 -1.06 4.97
CA ARG A 155 14.53 -0.87 6.11
C ARG A 155 14.64 0.59 6.52
N ARG A 156 14.72 1.51 5.55
CA ARG A 156 14.74 2.94 5.82
C ARG A 156 13.48 3.39 6.54
N LEU A 157 12.30 3.01 6.06
CA LEU A 157 11.02 3.34 6.68
C LEU A 157 10.91 2.78 8.10
N ALA A 158 11.37 1.54 8.32
CA ALA A 158 11.40 0.94 9.65
C ALA A 158 12.32 1.70 10.62
N LEU A 159 13.48 2.18 10.15
CA LEU A 159 14.40 3.00 10.92
C LEU A 159 13.86 4.40 11.21
N ASP A 160 13.06 4.96 10.30
CA ASP A 160 12.32 6.21 10.49
C ASP A 160 11.10 6.02 11.40
N GLY A 161 10.89 4.78 11.90
CA GLY A 161 9.94 4.44 12.95
C GLY A 161 8.58 3.95 12.47
N ALA A 162 8.45 3.50 11.21
CA ALA A 162 7.23 2.83 10.77
C ALA A 162 6.89 1.63 11.68
N GLU A 163 5.61 1.47 11.96
CA GLU A 163 5.04 0.34 12.71
C GLU A 163 4.29 -0.62 11.77
N ILE A 164 3.77 -0.09 10.66
CA ILE A 164 3.07 -0.83 9.61
C ILE A 164 3.65 -0.37 8.27
N LEU A 165 4.03 -1.31 7.40
CA LEU A 165 4.31 -1.04 5.99
C LEU A 165 3.06 -1.34 5.16
N CYS A 166 2.62 -0.36 4.37
CA CYS A 166 1.49 -0.47 3.46
C CYS A 166 1.99 -0.50 2.01
N PHE A 167 1.71 -1.61 1.33
CA PHE A 167 2.01 -1.79 -0.09
C PHE A 167 0.74 -1.77 -0.92
N SER A 168 0.62 -0.81 -1.84
CA SER A 168 -0.37 -0.81 -2.91
C SER A 168 0.25 -1.42 -4.16
N ALA A 169 -0.37 -2.45 -4.78
CA ALA A 169 0.22 -3.14 -5.92
C ALA A 169 -0.79 -3.55 -7.01
N LEU A 170 -0.28 -3.64 -8.25
CA LEU A 170 -0.83 -4.40 -9.36
C LEU A 170 0.22 -5.43 -9.81
N TRP A 171 0.39 -6.48 -8.99
CA TRP A 171 1.44 -7.47 -9.14
C TRP A 171 0.96 -8.68 -9.97
N PRO A 172 1.66 -9.00 -11.07
CA PRO A 172 1.16 -9.98 -12.03
C PRO A 172 1.40 -11.43 -11.57
N VAL A 173 0.52 -12.32 -12.04
CA VAL A 173 0.53 -13.78 -11.78
C VAL A 173 1.91 -14.44 -11.95
N PRO A 174 2.70 -14.21 -13.01
CA PRO A 174 3.98 -14.91 -13.19
C PRO A 174 5.01 -14.69 -12.08
N ARG A 175 4.78 -13.71 -11.22
CA ARG A 175 5.70 -13.35 -10.13
C ARG A 175 5.03 -13.37 -8.75
N ILE A 176 3.84 -13.97 -8.64
CA ILE A 176 3.04 -13.93 -7.41
C ILE A 176 3.75 -14.62 -6.23
N ALA A 177 4.51 -15.67 -6.49
CA ALA A 177 5.31 -16.33 -5.45
C ALA A 177 6.37 -15.40 -4.83
N HIS A 178 6.93 -14.46 -5.63
CA HIS A 178 7.82 -13.44 -5.09
C HIS A 178 7.09 -12.43 -4.21
N TRP A 179 5.86 -12.04 -4.59
CA TRP A 179 5.01 -11.16 -3.80
C TRP A 179 4.79 -11.71 -2.39
N SER A 180 4.24 -12.91 -2.29
CA SER A 180 3.94 -13.56 -1.01
C SER A 180 5.20 -13.77 -0.15
N LEU A 181 6.32 -14.18 -0.77
CA LEU A 181 7.58 -14.34 -0.05
C LEU A 181 8.12 -13.01 0.48
N LEU A 182 8.14 -11.98 -0.37
CA LEU A 182 8.75 -10.70 -0.02
C LEU A 182 7.93 -9.95 1.05
N LEU A 183 6.59 -9.98 1.03
CA LEU A 183 5.79 -9.39 2.10
C LEU A 183 6.16 -9.96 3.47
N ARG A 184 6.26 -11.28 3.59
CA ARG A 184 6.67 -11.94 4.83
C ARG A 184 8.11 -11.61 5.22
N SER A 185 9.02 -11.53 4.24
CA SER A 185 10.41 -11.13 4.48
C SER A 185 10.48 -9.71 5.03
N ARG A 186 9.74 -8.75 4.44
CA ARG A 186 9.69 -7.35 4.94
C ARG A 186 9.18 -7.28 6.36
N ALA A 187 8.18 -8.08 6.72
CA ALA A 187 7.67 -8.13 8.09
C ALA A 187 8.73 -8.61 9.09
N VAL A 188 9.34 -9.77 8.80
CA VAL A 188 10.30 -10.41 9.72
C VAL A 188 11.58 -9.59 9.88
N GLU A 189 12.20 -9.18 8.77
CA GLU A 189 13.48 -8.48 8.81
C GLU A 189 13.39 -7.07 9.41
N ASN A 190 12.20 -6.44 9.35
CA ASN A 190 11.94 -5.12 9.92
C ASN A 190 11.12 -5.17 11.21
N GLN A 191 10.73 -6.36 11.66
CA GLN A 191 10.03 -6.58 12.93
C GLN A 191 8.82 -5.62 13.08
N LEU A 192 7.96 -5.57 12.05
CA LEU A 192 6.77 -4.71 11.97
C LEU A 192 5.65 -5.42 11.19
N PHE A 193 4.44 -4.86 11.25
CA PHE A 193 3.32 -5.38 10.45
C PHE A 193 3.46 -4.98 8.99
N VAL A 194 3.00 -5.85 8.09
CA VAL A 194 2.94 -5.57 6.66
C VAL A 194 1.53 -5.79 6.13
N MET A 195 1.02 -4.82 5.39
CA MET A 195 -0.23 -4.90 4.65
C MET A 195 0.10 -4.77 3.16
N GLY A 196 -0.03 -5.87 2.43
CA GLY A 196 0.14 -5.89 0.98
C GLY A 196 -1.23 -6.02 0.30
N CYS A 197 -1.69 -4.94 -0.34
CA CYS A 197 -2.92 -4.94 -1.10
C CYS A 197 -2.61 -5.00 -2.59
N ASN A 198 -2.87 -6.14 -3.21
CA ASN A 198 -2.68 -6.35 -4.64
C ASN A 198 -4.03 -6.30 -5.38
N GLY A 199 -4.01 -5.87 -6.63
CA GLY A 199 -5.17 -6.04 -7.51
C GLY A 199 -5.30 -7.48 -8.01
N CYS A 200 -6.49 -7.77 -8.54
CA CYS A 200 -6.80 -9.01 -9.25
C CYS A 200 -7.42 -8.68 -10.62
N GLY A 201 -7.84 -9.70 -11.37
CA GLY A 201 -8.42 -9.52 -12.70
C GLY A 201 -7.36 -9.30 -13.79
N THR A 202 -7.75 -8.65 -14.87
CA THR A 202 -6.91 -8.52 -16.08
C THR A 202 -6.97 -7.10 -16.64
N GLU A 203 -5.81 -6.59 -17.05
CA GLU A 203 -5.66 -5.34 -17.79
C GLU A 203 -4.85 -5.61 -19.06
N GLY A 204 -5.48 -5.44 -20.22
CA GLY A 204 -4.88 -5.86 -21.49
C GLY A 204 -4.50 -7.33 -21.50
N THR A 205 -3.21 -7.64 -21.62
CA THR A 205 -2.65 -8.99 -21.56
C THR A 205 -2.12 -9.38 -20.18
N THR A 206 -2.12 -8.45 -19.22
CA THR A 206 -1.59 -8.68 -17.87
C THR A 206 -2.68 -9.18 -16.93
N GLN A 207 -2.48 -10.38 -16.38
CA GLN A 207 -3.31 -10.91 -15.30
C GLN A 207 -2.65 -10.63 -13.97
N TYR A 208 -3.36 -9.95 -13.06
CA TYR A 208 -2.93 -9.66 -11.69
C TYR A 208 -3.24 -10.83 -10.75
N GLY A 209 -2.31 -11.08 -9.83
CA GLY A 209 -2.28 -12.34 -9.08
C GLY A 209 -3.13 -12.36 -7.82
N GLY A 210 -3.70 -11.26 -7.39
CA GLY A 210 -4.33 -11.20 -6.07
C GLY A 210 -3.32 -11.49 -4.96
N ALA A 211 -3.60 -12.46 -4.10
CA ALA A 211 -2.76 -12.85 -2.97
C ALA A 211 -2.37 -11.65 -2.07
N SER A 212 -3.32 -10.72 -1.89
CA SER A 212 -3.18 -9.69 -0.85
C SER A 212 -2.99 -10.35 0.49
N ALA A 213 -2.17 -9.77 1.36
CA ALA A 213 -1.89 -10.38 2.65
C ALA A 213 -1.66 -9.33 3.74
N ILE A 214 -2.05 -9.70 4.97
CA ILE A 214 -1.73 -8.98 6.20
C ILE A 214 -0.83 -9.88 7.01
N VAL A 215 0.36 -9.39 7.35
CA VAL A 215 1.44 -10.20 7.93
C VAL A 215 1.86 -9.62 9.27
N SER A 216 2.02 -10.49 10.27
CA SER A 216 2.53 -10.11 11.59
C SER A 216 4.05 -9.90 11.58
N PRO A 217 4.61 -9.22 12.58
CA PRO A 217 6.05 -8.99 12.70
C PRO A 217 6.91 -10.26 12.67
N VAL A 218 6.36 -11.40 13.09
CA VAL A 218 7.05 -12.71 13.07
C VAL A 218 6.83 -13.49 11.76
N GLY A 219 6.17 -12.88 10.76
CA GLY A 219 5.95 -13.48 9.45
C GLY A 219 4.73 -14.39 9.34
N THR A 220 3.86 -14.41 10.35
CA THR A 220 2.58 -15.13 10.30
C THR A 220 1.61 -14.40 9.37
N LEU A 221 0.95 -15.12 8.48
CA LEU A 221 -0.17 -14.61 7.70
C LEU A 221 -1.39 -14.49 8.63
N LEU A 222 -1.80 -13.24 8.91
CA LEU A 222 -3.00 -12.95 9.70
C LEU A 222 -4.27 -13.03 8.83
N ALA A 223 -4.14 -12.65 7.56
CA ALA A 223 -5.12 -12.86 6.51
C ALA A 223 -4.41 -12.95 5.15
N GLU A 224 -4.95 -13.74 4.23
CA GLU A 224 -4.46 -13.89 2.86
C GLU A 224 -5.64 -14.13 1.91
N ALA A 225 -5.70 -13.35 0.82
CA ALA A 225 -6.69 -13.52 -0.23
C ALA A 225 -6.24 -14.55 -1.27
N GLN A 226 -7.23 -15.13 -1.95
CA GLN A 226 -7.02 -15.96 -3.13
C GLN A 226 -6.98 -15.09 -4.41
N GLN A 227 -7.28 -15.69 -5.57
CA GLN A 227 -7.46 -14.97 -6.82
C GLN A 227 -8.89 -14.43 -6.92
N GLY A 228 -9.16 -13.22 -7.12
CA GLY A 228 -10.49 -12.64 -7.22
C GLY A 228 -10.69 -11.47 -6.28
N GLU A 229 -11.83 -10.80 -6.39
CA GLU A 229 -12.15 -9.69 -5.49
C GLU A 229 -12.46 -10.21 -4.10
N GLU A 230 -11.79 -9.63 -3.11
CA GLU A 230 -11.92 -10.08 -1.73
C GLU A 230 -11.61 -8.94 -0.75
N ILE A 231 -12.35 -8.89 0.36
CA ILE A 231 -12.06 -8.03 1.49
C ILE A 231 -11.30 -8.86 2.53
N LEU A 232 -10.06 -8.45 2.83
CA LEU A 232 -9.28 -9.03 3.90
C LEU A 232 -9.43 -8.19 5.14
N ILE A 233 -9.58 -8.86 6.29
CA ILE A 233 -9.64 -8.21 7.59
C ILE A 233 -8.76 -8.98 8.56
N ALA A 234 -7.98 -8.26 9.35
CA ALA A 234 -7.16 -8.82 10.41
C ALA A 234 -7.07 -7.89 11.61
N ARG A 235 -6.79 -8.49 12.76
CA ARG A 235 -6.49 -7.78 14.00
C ARG A 235 -4.98 -7.72 14.21
N LEU A 236 -4.45 -6.53 14.39
CA LEU A 236 -3.05 -6.30 14.74
C LEU A 236 -2.91 -6.11 16.23
N ASN A 237 -2.08 -6.94 16.87
CA ASN A 237 -1.72 -6.77 18.28
C ASN A 237 -0.32 -6.16 18.41
N PRO A 238 -0.19 -4.88 18.77
CA PRO A 238 1.11 -4.20 18.87
C PRO A 238 2.08 -4.83 19.89
N ALA A 239 1.56 -5.54 20.88
CA ALA A 239 2.41 -6.22 21.86
C ALA A 239 3.31 -7.27 21.18
N GLU A 240 2.82 -7.96 20.12
CA GLU A 240 3.60 -8.92 19.35
C GLU A 240 4.86 -8.28 18.75
N MET A 241 4.74 -7.10 18.16
CA MET A 241 5.88 -6.35 17.61
C MET A 241 6.87 -5.95 18.70
N GLN A 242 6.38 -5.45 19.83
CA GLN A 242 7.22 -5.03 20.95
C GLN A 242 7.96 -6.21 21.57
N ASP A 243 7.27 -7.32 21.76
CA ASP A 243 7.83 -8.57 22.30
C ASP A 243 8.90 -9.13 21.37
N PHE A 244 8.64 -9.19 20.08
CA PHE A 244 9.61 -9.67 19.11
C PHE A 244 10.88 -8.81 19.09
N ARG A 245 10.75 -7.48 19.11
CA ARG A 245 11.89 -6.53 19.17
C ARG A 245 12.69 -6.65 20.47
N ARG A 246 12.04 -6.99 21.59
CA ARG A 246 12.74 -7.23 22.88
C ARG A 246 13.52 -8.53 22.89
N HIS A 247 12.94 -9.61 22.32
CA HIS A 247 13.58 -10.92 22.31
C HIS A 247 14.70 -11.04 21.29
N ILE A 248 14.57 -10.37 20.13
CA ILE A 248 15.56 -10.36 19.07
C ILE A 248 15.86 -8.90 18.69
N PRO A 249 16.85 -8.26 19.34
CA PRO A 249 17.05 -6.82 19.23
C PRO A 249 17.81 -6.40 17.96
N CYS A 250 17.36 -6.85 16.77
CA CYS A 250 18.05 -6.68 15.48
C CYS A 250 18.39 -5.21 15.19
N PHE A 251 17.58 -4.25 15.61
CA PHE A 251 17.83 -2.83 15.33
C PHE A 251 19.03 -2.29 16.11
N SER A 252 19.19 -2.67 17.36
CA SER A 252 20.35 -2.26 18.19
C SER A 252 21.62 -3.01 17.80
N ASP A 253 21.49 -4.22 17.31
CA ASP A 253 22.63 -5.07 16.93
C ASP A 253 23.21 -4.74 15.54
N ARG A 254 22.54 -3.83 14.80
CA ARG A 254 23.03 -3.39 13.50
C ARG A 254 24.38 -2.69 13.61
N LEU A 255 25.28 -2.99 12.67
CA LEU A 255 26.60 -2.39 12.54
C LEU A 255 26.71 -1.63 11.20
N PRO A 256 25.98 -0.52 10.99
CA PRO A 256 25.91 0.15 9.70
C PRO A 256 27.26 0.67 9.19
N GLY A 257 28.23 0.89 10.09
CA GLY A 257 29.59 1.26 9.74
C GLY A 257 30.43 0.13 9.11
N SER A 258 30.01 -1.14 9.27
CA SER A 258 30.72 -2.30 8.78
C SER A 258 30.41 -2.65 7.31
N TYR A 259 29.34 -2.12 6.77
CA TYR A 259 28.95 -2.27 5.36
C TYR A 259 28.34 -0.96 4.85
N LYS A 260 28.74 -0.58 3.65
CA LYS A 260 28.18 0.59 2.96
C LYS A 260 27.22 0.07 1.90
N ILE A 261 25.96 0.48 1.97
CA ILE A 261 25.03 0.36 0.85
C ILE A 261 25.27 1.61 0.01
N VAL A 262 25.86 1.43 -1.16
CA VAL A 262 26.34 2.50 -2.06
C VAL A 262 25.23 2.82 -3.06
#